data_88f632c3b1cb1f48f8e40cc8ca86cdc4
#
_entry.id   88f632c3b1cb1f48f8e40cc8ca86cdc4
#
_cell.length_a   1.000
_cell.length_b   1.000
_cell.length_c   1.000
_cell.angle_alpha   90.00
_cell.angle_beta   90.00
_cell.angle_gamma   90.00
#
_symmetry.space_group_name_H-M   'P 1'
#
loop_
_entity.id
_entity.type
_entity.pdbx_description
1 polymer ?
#
loop_
_entity_poly.entity_id
_entity_poly.type
_entity_poly.pdbx_seq_one_letter_code
_entity_poly.pdbx_strand_id
1 'polypeptide(L)'
;YNPNIIHDTYYRAVKHNTGHIKKIITVYDMIHELFPDQFSKKDNTTELKKFAVAEADHIICISNNTQKDLIKFFNVDVKKTSVIHLGFSFRLKEIKKPEKTNKPYLLYVGARNGYKNFTKFIEAYSAPKIKDFYDLVIFGGSRLNEKEIAMFERLQISKKSLKEINGDDATLAGYYKNASLFVYPSLYEGFGIPPLEAMHHGCPVVCSNTGSMPEVVGNAALLFDPYSVESIRNNIISVLYDNKLRSSLTSKGFEQVKKFSWEKCAKETYKVYKKVLQ
;
A
#
# COMPACT_ATOMS: atom_id res chain seq x y z
N TYR A 1 37.83 2.20 -2.06
CA TYR A 1 36.86 1.08 -1.93
C TYR A 1 36.58 0.57 -3.32
N ASN A 2 36.79 -0.72 -3.56
CA ASN A 2 36.47 -1.39 -4.83
C ASN A 2 35.37 -2.42 -4.56
N PRO A 3 34.07 -2.01 -4.64
CA PRO A 3 32.97 -2.93 -4.35
C PRO A 3 32.80 -3.92 -5.52
N ASN A 4 32.35 -5.15 -5.22
CA ASN A 4 31.97 -6.13 -6.25
C ASN A 4 30.52 -5.96 -6.71
N ILE A 5 29.68 -5.32 -5.91
CA ILE A 5 28.27 -5.06 -6.18
C ILE A 5 27.93 -3.61 -5.81
N ILE A 6 27.13 -2.98 -6.65
CA ILE A 6 26.38 -1.76 -6.34
C ILE A 6 24.91 -2.13 -6.37
N HIS A 7 24.18 -1.88 -5.28
CA HIS A 7 22.75 -2.03 -5.21
C HIS A 7 22.09 -0.66 -5.08
N ASP A 8 21.49 -0.18 -6.16
CA ASP A 8 20.69 1.03 -6.16
C ASP A 8 19.30 0.71 -5.61
N THR A 9 18.93 1.41 -4.54
CA THR A 9 17.62 1.26 -3.89
C THR A 9 16.58 2.25 -4.41
N TYR A 10 16.98 3.12 -5.34
CA TYR A 10 16.10 4.03 -6.07
C TYR A 10 16.71 4.43 -7.42
N TYR A 11 15.90 5.05 -8.29
CA TYR A 11 16.26 5.32 -9.69
C TYR A 11 17.12 6.56 -9.82
N ARG A 12 18.26 6.43 -10.52
CA ARG A 12 19.14 7.56 -10.86
C ARG A 12 19.88 7.30 -12.18
N ALA A 13 20.13 8.37 -12.92
CA ALA A 13 20.89 8.31 -14.18
C ALA A 13 22.40 8.37 -13.91
N VAL A 14 22.95 7.37 -13.22
CA VAL A 14 24.40 7.28 -12.98
C VAL A 14 24.95 6.11 -13.78
N LYS A 15 25.82 6.41 -14.76
CA LYS A 15 26.66 5.39 -15.39
C LYS A 15 27.84 5.10 -14.47
N HIS A 16 27.84 3.96 -13.85
CA HIS A 16 29.03 3.49 -13.15
C HIS A 16 29.98 2.86 -14.18
N ASN A 17 31.07 3.58 -14.50
CA ASN A 17 32.10 3.11 -15.45
C ASN A 17 33.03 2.08 -14.75
N THR A 18 32.48 0.92 -14.44
CA THR A 18 33.17 -0.06 -13.58
C THR A 18 32.99 -1.46 -14.17
N GLY A 19 33.80 -1.77 -15.16
CA GLY A 19 33.66 -2.96 -16.02
C GLY A 19 33.56 -4.33 -15.33
N HIS A 20 33.77 -4.42 -14.02
CA HIS A 20 33.68 -5.69 -13.25
C HIS A 20 32.67 -5.61 -12.08
N ILE A 21 32.08 -4.45 -11.81
CA ILE A 21 31.13 -4.28 -10.69
C ILE A 21 29.73 -4.63 -11.16
N LYS A 22 29.09 -5.57 -10.48
CA LYS A 22 27.71 -5.96 -10.72
C LYS A 22 26.72 -4.93 -10.20
N LYS A 23 25.71 -4.63 -11.00
CA LYS A 23 24.68 -3.65 -10.67
C LYS A 23 23.34 -4.32 -10.36
N ILE A 24 22.77 -3.98 -9.23
CA ILE A 24 21.44 -4.44 -8.83
C ILE A 24 20.57 -3.23 -8.61
N ILE A 25 19.29 -3.30 -9.01
CA ILE A 25 18.28 -2.27 -8.75
C ILE A 25 17.07 -2.88 -8.07
N THR A 26 16.48 -2.18 -7.09
CA THR A 26 15.15 -2.51 -6.57
C THR A 26 14.08 -1.66 -7.25
N VAL A 27 13.05 -2.33 -7.80
CA VAL A 27 11.86 -1.72 -8.38
C VAL A 27 10.69 -1.90 -7.42
N TYR A 28 10.13 -0.76 -6.97
CA TYR A 28 9.08 -0.74 -5.96
C TYR A 28 7.67 -0.82 -6.56
N ASP A 29 7.47 -0.23 -7.71
CA ASP A 29 6.16 -0.17 -8.38
C ASP A 29 6.31 0.23 -9.85
N MET A 30 5.18 0.19 -10.56
CA MET A 30 5.03 0.71 -11.92
C MET A 30 3.90 1.76 -11.99
N ILE A 31 3.77 2.58 -10.92
CA ILE A 31 2.69 3.55 -10.80
C ILE A 31 2.80 4.64 -11.87
N HIS A 32 4.00 5.15 -12.13
CA HIS A 32 4.22 6.20 -13.14
C HIS A 32 3.91 5.72 -14.55
N GLU A 33 4.18 4.44 -14.84
CA GLU A 33 3.90 3.82 -16.13
C GLU A 33 2.41 3.50 -16.31
N LEU A 34 1.71 3.18 -15.23
CA LEU A 34 0.29 2.84 -15.24
C LEU A 34 -0.63 4.07 -15.20
N PHE A 35 -0.19 5.14 -14.54
CA PHE A 35 -0.98 6.35 -14.31
C PHE A 35 -0.23 7.63 -14.69
N PRO A 36 0.33 7.73 -15.91
CA PRO A 36 1.19 8.85 -16.31
C PRO A 36 0.51 10.21 -16.18
N ASP A 37 -0.81 10.29 -16.40
CA ASP A 37 -1.58 11.53 -16.31
C ASP A 37 -1.73 12.09 -14.89
N GLN A 38 -1.33 11.31 -13.87
CA GLN A 38 -1.41 11.73 -12.46
C GLN A 38 -0.13 12.42 -11.97
N PHE A 39 0.90 12.47 -12.81
CA PHE A 39 2.20 13.05 -12.48
C PHE A 39 2.47 14.30 -13.33
N SER A 40 3.38 15.13 -12.84
CA SER A 40 3.81 16.33 -13.58
C SER A 40 4.50 15.91 -14.88
N LYS A 41 4.29 16.68 -15.96
CA LYS A 41 5.05 16.51 -17.22
C LYS A 41 6.57 16.68 -17.06
N LYS A 42 7.01 17.28 -15.95
CA LYS A 42 8.43 17.41 -15.59
C LYS A 42 8.96 16.23 -14.78
N ASP A 43 8.08 15.32 -14.37
CA ASP A 43 8.48 14.11 -13.66
C ASP A 43 9.17 13.15 -14.64
N ASN A 44 10.40 12.78 -14.33
CA ASN A 44 11.22 11.90 -15.16
C ASN A 44 11.46 10.52 -14.50
N THR A 45 10.61 10.15 -13.54
CA THR A 45 10.77 8.90 -12.78
C THR A 45 10.72 7.68 -13.69
N THR A 46 9.86 7.66 -14.70
CA THR A 46 9.77 6.57 -15.69
C THR A 46 11.06 6.43 -16.48
N GLU A 47 11.63 7.53 -16.98
CA GLU A 47 12.88 7.53 -17.73
C GLU A 47 14.06 7.09 -16.87
N LEU A 48 14.15 7.60 -15.63
CA LEU A 48 15.18 7.20 -14.68
C LEU A 48 15.06 5.73 -14.31
N LYS A 49 13.85 5.23 -14.08
CA LYS A 49 13.56 3.82 -13.80
C LYS A 49 13.98 2.95 -14.99
N LYS A 50 13.57 3.31 -16.20
CA LYS A 50 13.92 2.60 -17.43
C LYS A 50 15.43 2.54 -17.66
N PHE A 51 16.12 3.66 -17.43
CA PHE A 51 17.58 3.71 -17.51
C PHE A 51 18.24 2.80 -16.47
N ALA A 52 17.86 2.91 -15.19
CA ALA A 52 18.43 2.10 -14.11
C ALA A 52 18.20 0.59 -14.33
N VAL A 53 17.02 0.21 -14.82
CA VAL A 53 16.66 -1.16 -15.16
C VAL A 53 17.50 -1.69 -16.34
N ALA A 54 17.74 -0.88 -17.37
CA ALA A 54 18.55 -1.27 -18.52
C ALA A 54 20.02 -1.50 -18.16
N GLU A 55 20.56 -0.70 -17.23
CA GLU A 55 21.94 -0.78 -16.75
C GLU A 55 22.17 -1.90 -15.72
N ALA A 56 21.11 -2.50 -15.17
CA ALA A 56 21.23 -3.49 -14.11
C ALA A 56 21.56 -4.89 -14.64
N ASP A 57 22.49 -5.57 -13.98
CA ASP A 57 22.75 -7.02 -14.19
C ASP A 57 21.60 -7.86 -13.60
N HIS A 58 20.98 -7.38 -12.50
CA HIS A 58 19.84 -8.04 -11.86
C HIS A 58 18.87 -7.05 -11.23
N ILE A 59 17.59 -7.40 -11.21
CA ILE A 59 16.50 -6.54 -10.75
C ILE A 59 15.73 -7.26 -9.64
N ILE A 60 15.57 -6.60 -8.52
CA ILE A 60 14.73 -7.06 -7.42
C ILE A 60 13.38 -6.33 -7.52
N CYS A 61 12.30 -7.07 -7.68
CA CYS A 61 10.93 -6.56 -7.64
C CYS A 61 10.32 -6.87 -6.27
N ILE A 62 9.62 -5.90 -5.66
CA ILE A 62 9.10 -6.09 -4.30
C ILE A 62 7.81 -6.91 -4.23
N SER A 63 7.23 -7.26 -5.40
CA SER A 63 6.06 -8.12 -5.50
C SER A 63 6.03 -8.83 -6.85
N ASN A 64 5.29 -9.95 -6.96
CA ASN A 64 5.05 -10.63 -8.22
C ASN A 64 4.33 -9.72 -9.22
N ASN A 65 3.42 -8.89 -8.72
CA ASN A 65 2.72 -7.92 -9.56
C ASN A 65 3.71 -6.90 -10.16
N THR A 66 4.60 -6.33 -9.34
CA THR A 66 5.63 -5.40 -9.83
C THR A 66 6.55 -6.06 -10.87
N GLN A 67 6.94 -7.33 -10.67
CA GLN A 67 7.73 -8.08 -11.64
C GLN A 67 6.98 -8.24 -12.97
N LYS A 68 5.72 -8.66 -12.91
CA LYS A 68 4.87 -8.84 -14.11
C LYS A 68 4.73 -7.55 -14.91
N ASP A 69 4.48 -6.44 -14.21
CA ASP A 69 4.32 -5.15 -14.86
C ASP A 69 5.65 -4.61 -15.39
N LEU A 70 6.75 -4.77 -14.68
CA LEU A 70 8.09 -4.42 -15.15
C LEU A 70 8.44 -5.14 -16.47
N ILE A 71 8.19 -6.44 -16.54
CA ILE A 71 8.41 -7.23 -17.76
C ILE A 71 7.54 -6.70 -18.90
N LYS A 72 6.25 -6.42 -18.61
CA LYS A 72 5.29 -5.91 -19.60
C LYS A 72 5.69 -4.54 -20.15
N PHE A 73 6.09 -3.61 -19.29
CA PHE A 73 6.35 -2.21 -19.70
C PHE A 73 7.76 -2.02 -20.27
N PHE A 74 8.74 -2.73 -19.75
CA PHE A 74 10.15 -2.50 -20.11
C PHE A 74 10.79 -3.67 -20.89
N ASN A 75 10.02 -4.72 -21.18
CA ASN A 75 10.47 -5.91 -21.91
C ASN A 75 11.73 -6.55 -21.29
N VAL A 76 11.78 -6.66 -19.98
CA VAL A 76 12.90 -7.21 -19.23
C VAL A 76 12.87 -8.74 -19.28
N ASP A 77 14.04 -9.38 -19.46
CA ASP A 77 14.15 -10.83 -19.32
C ASP A 77 13.86 -11.25 -17.87
N VAL A 78 12.89 -12.14 -17.70
CA VAL A 78 12.50 -12.67 -16.38
C VAL A 78 13.68 -13.30 -15.62
N LYS A 79 14.66 -13.86 -16.32
CA LYS A 79 15.88 -14.46 -15.73
C LYS A 79 16.75 -13.43 -14.99
N LYS A 80 16.66 -12.15 -15.38
CA LYS A 80 17.33 -11.03 -14.71
C LYS A 80 16.55 -10.50 -13.50
N THR A 81 15.42 -11.09 -13.16
CA THR A 81 14.57 -10.58 -12.08
C THR A 81 14.46 -11.58 -10.92
N SER A 82 14.21 -11.06 -9.74
CA SER A 82 13.83 -11.84 -8.55
C SER A 82 12.74 -11.07 -7.79
N VAL A 83 11.78 -11.80 -7.22
CA VAL A 83 10.79 -11.21 -6.35
C VAL A 83 11.25 -11.38 -4.90
N ILE A 84 11.37 -10.27 -4.20
CA ILE A 84 11.71 -10.24 -2.77
C ILE A 84 10.73 -9.30 -2.07
N HIS A 85 9.82 -9.88 -1.31
CA HIS A 85 8.85 -9.10 -0.56
C HIS A 85 9.53 -8.23 0.50
N LEU A 86 8.99 -7.02 0.69
CA LEU A 86 9.44 -6.14 1.75
C LEU A 86 9.18 -6.78 3.12
N GLY A 87 10.03 -6.45 4.07
CA GLY A 87 9.77 -6.76 5.46
C GLY A 87 8.73 -5.80 6.04
N PHE A 88 8.10 -6.26 7.11
CA PHE A 88 7.26 -5.45 7.95
C PHE A 88 7.77 -5.52 9.39
N SER A 89 7.85 -4.40 10.07
CA SER A 89 8.07 -4.34 11.51
C SER A 89 7.44 -3.06 12.05
N PHE A 90 6.63 -3.21 13.07
CA PHE A 90 6.03 -2.11 13.80
C PHE A 90 6.51 -2.21 15.25
N ARG A 91 7.66 -1.57 15.54
CA ARG A 91 8.25 -1.58 16.88
C ARG A 91 8.03 -0.22 17.52
N LEU A 92 6.96 -0.10 18.29
CA LEU A 92 6.68 1.08 19.08
C LEU A 92 6.93 0.80 20.56
N LYS A 93 7.50 1.77 21.28
CA LYS A 93 7.62 1.74 22.74
C LYS A 93 6.25 1.97 23.39
N GLU A 94 5.41 2.77 22.75
CA GLU A 94 4.10 3.15 23.25
C GLU A 94 3.13 3.36 22.09
N ILE A 95 1.86 3.05 22.30
CA ILE A 95 0.76 3.34 21.37
C ILE A 95 -0.07 4.47 21.96
N LYS A 96 -0.20 5.57 21.24
CA LYS A 96 -0.98 6.72 21.68
C LYS A 96 -2.47 6.42 21.56
N LYS A 97 -3.25 6.83 22.57
CA LYS A 97 -4.71 6.73 22.50
C LYS A 97 -5.25 7.68 21.42
N PRO A 98 -6.11 7.19 20.50
CA PRO A 98 -6.71 8.08 19.50
C PRO A 98 -7.64 9.10 20.14
N GLU A 99 -7.86 10.21 19.46
CA GLU A 99 -8.91 11.15 19.81
C GLU A 99 -10.27 10.45 19.78
N LYS A 100 -11.13 10.83 20.73
CA LYS A 100 -12.48 10.26 20.83
C LYS A 100 -13.30 10.62 19.58
N THR A 101 -13.92 9.61 18.97
CA THR A 101 -14.92 9.74 17.92
C THR A 101 -16.34 9.69 18.53
N ASN A 102 -17.33 10.17 17.81
CA ASN A 102 -18.73 10.13 18.26
C ASN A 102 -19.33 8.73 18.13
N LYS A 103 -18.87 7.99 17.12
CA LYS A 103 -19.28 6.63 16.77
C LYS A 103 -18.04 5.75 16.57
N PRO A 104 -18.18 4.41 16.51
CA PRO A 104 -17.15 3.56 15.92
C PRO A 104 -16.77 4.09 14.54
N TYR A 105 -15.54 3.84 14.06
CA TYR A 105 -15.08 4.48 12.82
C TYR A 105 -14.43 3.51 11.84
N LEU A 106 -14.53 3.89 10.55
CA LEU A 106 -13.70 3.36 9.48
C LEU A 106 -12.44 4.20 9.40
N LEU A 107 -11.32 3.54 9.12
CA LEU A 107 -10.03 4.20 8.94
C LEU A 107 -9.60 4.16 7.47
N TYR A 108 -9.18 5.30 6.95
CA TYR A 108 -8.44 5.46 5.69
C TYR A 108 -7.07 6.05 6.00
N VAL A 109 -6.01 5.54 5.37
CA VAL A 109 -4.63 6.01 5.58
C VAL A 109 -3.96 6.32 4.25
N GLY A 110 -3.42 7.53 4.14
CA GLY A 110 -2.58 7.96 3.02
C GLY A 110 -3.09 9.16 2.22
N ALA A 111 -2.44 9.40 1.08
CA ALA A 111 -2.88 10.40 0.12
C ALA A 111 -4.24 10.03 -0.49
N ARG A 112 -4.98 11.02 -1.00
CA ARG A 112 -6.36 10.84 -1.48
C ARG A 112 -6.51 11.04 -2.99
N ASN A 113 -5.42 11.26 -3.69
CA ASN A 113 -5.42 11.57 -5.13
C ASN A 113 -5.41 10.31 -5.99
N GLY A 114 -5.96 10.44 -7.17
CA GLY A 114 -5.82 9.55 -8.32
C GLY A 114 -5.98 8.07 -8.01
N TYR A 115 -4.92 7.30 -8.20
CA TYR A 115 -4.91 5.85 -8.04
C TYR A 115 -5.18 5.36 -6.61
N LYS A 116 -5.12 6.24 -5.60
CA LYS A 116 -5.55 5.92 -4.22
C LYS A 116 -7.07 5.74 -4.09
N ASN A 117 -7.83 6.15 -5.11
CA ASN A 117 -9.25 5.84 -5.30
C ASN A 117 -10.18 6.28 -4.13
N PHE A 118 -9.79 7.36 -3.48
CA PHE A 118 -10.53 7.89 -2.32
C PHE A 118 -11.98 8.25 -2.68
N THR A 119 -12.22 8.82 -3.86
CA THR A 119 -13.56 9.23 -4.30
C THR A 119 -14.55 8.06 -4.31
N LYS A 120 -14.21 6.92 -4.93
CA LYS A 120 -15.09 5.75 -4.95
C LYS A 120 -15.32 5.15 -3.56
N PHE A 121 -14.31 5.21 -2.71
CA PHE A 121 -14.48 4.81 -1.31
C PHE A 121 -15.50 5.72 -0.60
N ILE A 122 -15.43 7.03 -0.78
CA ILE A 122 -16.38 7.97 -0.13
C ILE A 122 -17.80 7.79 -0.68
N GLU A 123 -17.95 7.52 -1.98
CA GLU A 123 -19.25 7.13 -2.56
C GLU A 123 -19.78 5.84 -1.92
N ALA A 124 -18.95 4.85 -1.66
CA ALA A 124 -19.37 3.63 -0.97
C ALA A 124 -19.71 3.88 0.51
N TYR A 125 -18.90 4.70 1.20
CA TYR A 125 -19.13 5.11 2.60
C TYR A 125 -20.42 5.88 2.78
N SER A 126 -20.90 6.63 1.77
CA SER A 126 -22.11 7.44 1.84
C SER A 126 -23.41 6.64 2.03
N ALA A 127 -23.35 5.32 1.91
CA ALA A 127 -24.51 4.45 2.15
C ALA A 127 -25.01 4.61 3.61
N PRO A 128 -26.36 4.75 3.84
CA PRO A 128 -26.93 4.96 5.17
C PRO A 128 -26.48 3.92 6.21
N LYS A 129 -26.39 2.64 5.81
CA LYS A 129 -25.88 1.56 6.68
C LYS A 129 -24.44 1.76 7.16
N ILE A 130 -23.69 2.69 6.56
CA ILE A 130 -22.31 2.97 6.95
C ILE A 130 -22.23 4.35 7.61
N LYS A 131 -22.54 5.43 6.88
CA LYS A 131 -22.35 6.82 7.38
C LYS A 131 -23.17 7.17 8.60
N ASP A 132 -24.35 6.54 8.79
CA ASP A 132 -25.22 6.85 9.92
C ASP A 132 -24.76 6.17 11.21
N PHE A 133 -23.94 5.12 11.12
CA PHE A 133 -23.49 4.31 12.27
C PHE A 133 -21.99 4.38 12.54
N TYR A 134 -21.19 4.83 11.58
CA TYR A 134 -19.73 4.90 11.69
C TYR A 134 -19.20 6.25 11.27
N ASP A 135 -18.27 6.77 12.04
CA ASP A 135 -17.47 7.94 11.65
C ASP A 135 -16.39 7.54 10.64
N LEU A 136 -15.82 8.49 9.92
CA LEU A 136 -14.69 8.30 9.02
C LEU A 136 -13.48 9.04 9.57
N VAL A 137 -12.41 8.31 9.84
CA VAL A 137 -11.10 8.86 10.16
C VAL A 137 -10.22 8.78 8.93
N ILE A 138 -9.69 9.92 8.53
CA ILE A 138 -8.74 10.07 7.41
C ILE A 138 -7.40 10.40 8.04
N PHE A 139 -6.44 9.48 7.97
CA PHE A 139 -5.12 9.66 8.54
C PHE A 139 -4.08 9.95 7.45
N GLY A 140 -3.35 11.05 7.62
CA GLY A 140 -2.33 11.50 6.66
C GLY A 140 -2.89 12.28 5.46
N GLY A 141 -1.98 12.68 4.59
CA GLY A 141 -2.30 13.55 3.46
C GLY A 141 -2.42 15.03 3.83
N SER A 142 -2.78 15.86 2.86
CA SER A 142 -3.09 17.28 3.06
C SER A 142 -4.48 17.45 3.67
N ARG A 143 -4.85 18.66 4.08
CA ARG A 143 -6.24 19.00 4.44
C ARG A 143 -7.18 18.72 3.27
N LEU A 144 -8.45 18.45 3.58
CA LEU A 144 -9.51 18.29 2.58
C LEU A 144 -9.56 19.54 1.69
N ASN A 145 -9.52 19.33 0.38
CA ASN A 145 -9.63 20.41 -0.59
C ASN A 145 -11.13 20.70 -0.89
N GLU A 146 -11.38 21.82 -1.59
CA GLU A 146 -12.73 22.26 -1.91
C GLU A 146 -13.56 21.21 -2.67
N LYS A 147 -12.93 20.44 -3.59
CA LYS A 147 -13.62 19.38 -4.34
C LYS A 147 -14.04 18.22 -3.45
N GLU A 148 -13.18 17.86 -2.49
CA GLU A 148 -13.48 16.82 -1.49
C GLU A 148 -14.61 17.29 -0.55
N ILE A 149 -14.56 18.54 -0.10
CA ILE A 149 -15.61 19.14 0.75
C ILE A 149 -16.94 19.13 0.02
N ALA A 150 -17.00 19.63 -1.23
CA ALA A 150 -18.20 19.62 -2.05
C ALA A 150 -18.74 18.20 -2.31
N MET A 151 -17.84 17.21 -2.45
CA MET A 151 -18.25 15.80 -2.56
C MET A 151 -18.92 15.30 -1.29
N PHE A 152 -18.38 15.58 -0.11
CA PHE A 152 -19.01 15.22 1.16
C PHE A 152 -20.39 15.86 1.34
N GLU A 153 -20.52 17.14 0.99
CA GLU A 153 -21.80 17.86 1.03
C GLU A 153 -22.83 17.25 0.09
N ARG A 154 -22.45 16.98 -1.16
CA ARG A 154 -23.31 16.32 -2.16
C ARG A 154 -23.81 14.95 -1.71
N LEU A 155 -22.92 14.17 -1.04
CA LEU A 155 -23.23 12.84 -0.52
C LEU A 155 -23.91 12.88 0.86
N GLN A 156 -24.23 14.07 1.38
CA GLN A 156 -24.86 14.27 2.66
C GLN A 156 -24.10 13.59 3.82
N ILE A 157 -22.77 13.69 3.78
CA ILE A 157 -21.90 13.21 4.86
C ILE A 157 -21.63 14.37 5.81
N SER A 158 -22.01 14.21 7.08
CA SER A 158 -21.86 15.26 8.09
C SER A 158 -20.39 15.53 8.40
N LYS A 159 -19.99 16.80 8.47
CA LYS A 159 -18.66 17.21 8.95
C LYS A 159 -18.34 16.67 10.34
N LYS A 160 -19.36 16.47 11.20
CA LYS A 160 -19.20 15.90 12.54
C LYS A 160 -18.77 14.42 12.53
N SER A 161 -19.03 13.71 11.44
CA SER A 161 -18.65 12.32 11.24
C SER A 161 -17.26 12.16 10.58
N LEU A 162 -16.57 13.27 10.27
CA LEU A 162 -15.27 13.27 9.63
C LEU A 162 -14.19 13.74 10.61
N LYS A 163 -13.06 13.01 10.64
CA LYS A 163 -11.84 13.43 11.35
C LYS A 163 -10.65 13.34 10.43
N GLU A 164 -9.96 14.45 10.26
CA GLU A 164 -8.67 14.53 9.57
C GLU A 164 -7.56 14.51 10.63
N ILE A 165 -6.71 13.50 10.59
CA ILE A 165 -5.67 13.29 11.58
C ILE A 165 -4.32 13.21 10.89
N ASN A 166 -3.33 13.89 11.45
CA ASN A 166 -1.93 13.72 11.14
C ASN A 166 -1.18 13.38 12.42
N GLY A 167 -0.13 12.59 12.31
CA GLY A 167 0.65 12.20 13.47
C GLY A 167 1.79 11.25 13.10
N ASP A 168 2.48 10.83 14.13
CA ASP A 168 3.54 9.82 14.05
C ASP A 168 2.97 8.39 14.04
N ASP A 169 3.86 7.41 13.89
CA ASP A 169 3.51 6.00 13.87
C ASP A 169 2.80 5.55 15.15
N ALA A 170 3.14 6.12 16.32
CA ALA A 170 2.50 5.80 17.58
C ALA A 170 1.03 6.26 17.62
N THR A 171 0.75 7.40 17.00
CA THR A 171 -0.60 7.93 16.81
C THR A 171 -1.37 7.06 15.82
N LEU A 172 -0.79 6.74 14.66
CA LEU A 172 -1.40 5.89 13.64
C LEU A 172 -1.73 4.50 14.20
N ALA A 173 -0.84 3.90 14.97
CA ALA A 173 -1.06 2.62 15.65
C ALA A 173 -2.30 2.64 16.55
N GLY A 174 -2.50 3.75 17.27
CA GLY A 174 -3.69 3.94 18.08
C GLY A 174 -4.97 3.95 17.25
N TYR A 175 -4.95 4.59 16.10
CA TYR A 175 -6.09 4.59 15.18
C TYR A 175 -6.33 3.21 14.55
N TYR A 176 -5.30 2.48 14.13
CA TYR A 176 -5.49 1.09 13.66
C TYR A 176 -6.12 0.21 14.75
N LYS A 177 -5.58 0.25 15.97
CA LYS A 177 -6.04 -0.61 17.08
C LYS A 177 -7.50 -0.41 17.46
N ASN A 178 -8.06 0.79 17.25
CA ASN A 178 -9.40 1.15 17.66
C ASN A 178 -10.38 1.28 16.47
N ALA A 179 -9.94 1.13 15.25
CA ALA A 179 -10.80 1.17 14.06
C ALA A 179 -11.70 -0.07 14.00
N SER A 180 -12.94 0.12 13.61
CA SER A 180 -13.87 -0.97 13.31
C SER A 180 -13.48 -1.71 12.03
N LEU A 181 -12.87 -0.98 11.09
CA LEU A 181 -12.46 -1.48 9.79
C LEU A 181 -11.43 -0.54 9.16
N PHE A 182 -10.38 -1.10 8.58
CA PHE A 182 -9.48 -0.39 7.69
C PHE A 182 -9.86 -0.64 6.23
N VAL A 183 -10.01 0.43 5.45
CA VAL A 183 -10.38 0.38 4.03
C VAL A 183 -9.22 0.86 3.18
N TYR A 184 -8.74 0.04 2.25
CA TYR A 184 -7.62 0.36 1.36
C TYR A 184 -8.02 0.22 -0.11
N PRO A 185 -8.57 1.28 -0.73
CA PRO A 185 -9.26 1.22 -2.01
C PRO A 185 -8.36 1.45 -3.23
N SER A 186 -7.04 1.52 -3.07
CA SER A 186 -6.09 1.85 -4.13
C SER A 186 -6.29 0.98 -5.37
N LEU A 187 -6.27 1.60 -6.55
CA LEU A 187 -6.32 0.90 -7.84
C LEU A 187 -5.06 0.07 -8.10
N TYR A 188 -3.94 0.50 -7.52
CA TYR A 188 -2.65 -0.16 -7.66
C TYR A 188 -1.73 0.20 -6.48
N GLU A 189 -0.95 -0.79 -6.04
CA GLU A 189 0.16 -0.62 -5.10
C GLU A 189 1.28 -1.57 -5.49
N GLY A 190 2.52 -1.14 -5.26
CA GLY A 190 3.68 -2.01 -5.48
C GLY A 190 3.82 -3.11 -4.44
N PHE A 191 3.37 -2.84 -3.18
CA PHE A 191 3.34 -3.82 -2.10
C PHE A 191 2.11 -3.68 -1.20
N GLY A 192 1.99 -2.59 -0.41
CA GLY A 192 0.86 -2.38 0.49
C GLY A 192 1.20 -2.64 1.95
N ILE A 193 2.09 -1.83 2.51
CA ILE A 193 2.44 -1.85 3.94
C ILE A 193 1.22 -1.52 4.84
N PRO A 194 0.38 -0.50 4.54
CA PRO A 194 -0.74 -0.12 5.40
C PRO A 194 -1.73 -1.25 5.76
N PRO A 195 -2.11 -2.17 4.86
CA PRO A 195 -2.88 -3.35 5.24
C PRO A 195 -2.19 -4.25 6.27
N LEU A 196 -0.86 -4.43 6.17
CA LEU A 196 -0.10 -5.21 7.14
C LEU A 196 -0.02 -4.51 8.50
N GLU A 197 0.09 -3.17 8.51
CA GLU A 197 0.02 -2.36 9.73
C GLU A 197 -1.32 -2.53 10.44
N ALA A 198 -2.43 -2.42 9.68
CA ALA A 198 -3.77 -2.63 10.21
C ALA A 198 -3.92 -4.04 10.81
N MET A 199 -3.50 -5.07 10.09
CA MET A 199 -3.53 -6.46 10.55
C MET A 199 -2.69 -6.67 11.81
N HIS A 200 -1.49 -6.06 11.90
CA HIS A 200 -0.63 -6.14 13.08
C HIS A 200 -1.32 -5.61 14.34
N HIS A 201 -2.14 -4.58 14.18
CA HIS A 201 -2.89 -3.98 15.29
C HIS A 201 -4.27 -4.62 15.52
N GLY A 202 -4.57 -5.74 14.84
CA GLY A 202 -5.83 -6.46 14.98
C GLY A 202 -7.01 -5.77 14.31
N CYS A 203 -6.77 -4.78 13.45
CA CYS A 203 -7.81 -4.14 12.66
C CYS A 203 -8.21 -5.04 11.49
N PRO A 204 -9.48 -5.37 11.31
CA PRO A 204 -9.95 -6.06 10.12
C PRO A 204 -9.75 -5.19 8.88
N VAL A 205 -9.47 -5.81 7.74
CA VAL A 205 -9.10 -5.13 6.50
C VAL A 205 -10.05 -5.48 5.37
N VAL A 206 -10.47 -4.48 4.60
CA VAL A 206 -11.01 -4.64 3.26
C VAL A 206 -10.16 -3.85 2.28
N CYS A 207 -9.78 -4.45 1.16
CA CYS A 207 -8.91 -3.78 0.19
C CYS A 207 -9.21 -4.21 -1.25
N SER A 208 -8.62 -3.51 -2.19
CA SER A 208 -8.75 -3.80 -3.61
C SER A 208 -8.23 -5.20 -3.97
N ASN A 209 -8.83 -5.82 -4.98
CA ASN A 209 -8.37 -7.09 -5.56
C ASN A 209 -7.32 -6.89 -6.68
N THR A 210 -6.71 -5.71 -6.77
CA THR A 210 -5.77 -5.30 -7.83
C THR A 210 -4.35 -5.10 -7.31
N GLY A 211 -3.39 -5.00 -8.22
CA GLY A 211 -1.98 -4.81 -7.89
C GLY A 211 -1.43 -5.94 -7.03
N SER A 212 -0.60 -5.59 -6.06
CA SER A 212 0.01 -6.53 -5.12
C SER A 212 -0.92 -6.96 -3.98
N MET A 213 -2.12 -6.36 -3.84
CA MET A 213 -2.99 -6.61 -2.68
C MET A 213 -3.31 -8.09 -2.46
N PRO A 214 -3.77 -8.88 -3.48
CA PRO A 214 -4.08 -10.28 -3.27
C PRO A 214 -2.91 -11.12 -2.73
N GLU A 215 -1.68 -10.85 -3.20
CA GLU A 215 -0.49 -11.59 -2.74
C GLU A 215 -0.04 -11.17 -1.33
N VAL A 216 -0.22 -9.88 -0.98
CA VAL A 216 0.21 -9.36 0.33
C VAL A 216 -0.79 -9.70 1.43
N VAL A 217 -2.08 -9.55 1.20
CA VAL A 217 -3.09 -9.79 2.24
C VAL A 217 -3.55 -11.25 2.30
N GLY A 218 -3.40 -12.03 1.22
CA GLY A 218 -3.86 -13.41 1.14
C GLY A 218 -5.35 -13.52 1.48
N ASN A 219 -5.68 -14.43 2.41
CA ASN A 219 -7.04 -14.63 2.90
C ASN A 219 -7.36 -13.87 4.21
N ALA A 220 -6.50 -12.92 4.59
CA ALA A 220 -6.63 -12.14 5.83
C ALA A 220 -7.38 -10.81 5.64
N ALA A 221 -7.79 -10.49 4.42
CA ALA A 221 -8.66 -9.36 4.10
C ALA A 221 -9.80 -9.81 3.19
N LEU A 222 -10.89 -9.03 3.18
CA LEU A 222 -11.92 -9.20 2.18
C LEU A 222 -11.60 -8.31 0.98
N LEU A 223 -11.53 -8.91 -0.21
CA LEU A 223 -11.14 -8.25 -1.44
C LEU A 223 -12.36 -7.75 -2.22
N PHE A 224 -12.28 -6.53 -2.74
CA PHE A 224 -13.33 -5.93 -3.59
C PHE A 224 -12.79 -5.46 -4.94
N ASP A 225 -13.66 -5.33 -5.91
CA ASP A 225 -13.38 -4.62 -7.15
C ASP A 225 -13.32 -3.10 -6.88
N PRO A 226 -12.15 -2.44 -7.01
CA PRO A 226 -12.00 -1.02 -6.72
C PRO A 226 -12.69 -0.12 -7.76
N TYR A 227 -13.10 -0.65 -8.91
CA TYR A 227 -13.82 0.08 -9.92
C TYR A 227 -15.34 0.12 -9.67
N SER A 228 -15.85 -0.74 -8.77
CA SER A 228 -17.27 -0.84 -8.41
C SER A 228 -17.54 -0.29 -7.00
N VAL A 229 -18.24 0.86 -6.93
CA VAL A 229 -18.72 1.44 -5.66
C VAL A 229 -19.56 0.44 -4.87
N GLU A 230 -20.37 -0.37 -5.59
CA GLU A 230 -21.21 -1.39 -4.99
C GLU A 230 -20.37 -2.51 -4.36
N SER A 231 -19.33 -2.98 -5.05
CA SER A 231 -18.41 -3.98 -4.51
C SER A 231 -17.72 -3.47 -3.25
N ILE A 232 -17.19 -2.24 -3.25
CA ILE A 232 -16.57 -1.62 -2.07
C ILE A 232 -17.58 -1.58 -0.91
N ARG A 233 -18.79 -1.05 -1.16
CA ARG A 233 -19.84 -0.91 -0.15
C ARG A 233 -20.25 -2.25 0.45
N ASN A 234 -20.51 -3.25 -0.38
CA ASN A 234 -20.99 -4.56 0.07
C ASN A 234 -19.94 -5.26 0.93
N ASN A 235 -18.65 -5.16 0.57
CA ASN A 235 -17.56 -5.72 1.37
C ASN A 235 -17.38 -5.00 2.71
N ILE A 236 -17.51 -3.67 2.74
CA ILE A 236 -17.51 -2.91 4.00
C ILE A 236 -18.67 -3.37 4.90
N ILE A 237 -19.90 -3.43 4.38
CA ILE A 237 -21.08 -3.85 5.13
C ILE A 237 -20.92 -5.28 5.66
N SER A 238 -20.42 -6.20 4.83
CA SER A 238 -20.22 -7.59 5.23
C SER A 238 -19.33 -7.72 6.46
N VAL A 239 -18.20 -6.99 6.50
CA VAL A 239 -17.28 -7.05 7.66
C VAL A 239 -17.87 -6.32 8.88
N LEU A 240 -18.54 -5.19 8.68
CA LEU A 240 -19.09 -4.40 9.79
C LEU A 240 -20.22 -5.13 10.53
N TYR A 241 -21.03 -5.91 9.82
CA TYR A 241 -22.24 -6.54 10.38
C TYR A 241 -22.12 -8.06 10.60
N ASP A 242 -20.99 -8.67 10.22
CA ASP A 242 -20.68 -10.07 10.53
C ASP A 242 -19.51 -10.18 11.52
N ASN A 243 -19.84 -10.39 12.80
CA ASN A 243 -18.85 -10.52 13.87
C ASN A 243 -17.93 -11.75 13.69
N LYS A 244 -18.45 -12.86 13.11
CA LYS A 244 -17.65 -14.07 12.87
C LYS A 244 -16.64 -13.83 11.77
N LEU A 245 -17.07 -13.22 10.67
CA LEU A 245 -16.17 -12.83 9.58
C LEU A 245 -15.09 -11.86 10.10
N ARG A 246 -15.47 -10.82 10.82
CA ARG A 246 -14.55 -9.84 11.40
C ARG A 246 -13.49 -10.50 12.29
N SER A 247 -13.90 -11.36 13.22
CA SER A 247 -12.98 -12.09 14.11
C SER A 247 -12.06 -13.03 13.32
N SER A 248 -12.58 -13.69 12.29
CA SER A 248 -11.79 -14.55 11.40
C SER A 248 -10.72 -13.77 10.64
N LEU A 249 -11.08 -12.61 10.06
CA LEU A 249 -10.13 -11.75 9.35
C LEU A 249 -9.04 -11.21 10.29
N THR A 250 -9.41 -10.76 11.49
CA THR A 250 -8.45 -10.32 12.51
C THR A 250 -7.45 -11.43 12.87
N SER A 251 -7.93 -12.63 13.16
CA SER A 251 -7.07 -13.78 13.49
C SER A 251 -6.12 -14.15 12.35
N LYS A 252 -6.64 -14.20 11.13
CA LYS A 252 -5.82 -14.44 9.92
C LYS A 252 -4.82 -13.33 9.68
N GLY A 253 -5.17 -12.07 10.01
CA GLY A 253 -4.30 -10.92 9.90
C GLY A 253 -3.02 -11.07 10.70
N PHE A 254 -3.12 -11.47 11.96
CA PHE A 254 -1.96 -11.74 12.81
C PHE A 254 -1.03 -12.82 12.23
N GLU A 255 -1.58 -13.86 11.62
CA GLU A 255 -0.76 -14.91 10.97
C GLU A 255 -0.15 -14.43 9.64
N GLN A 256 -0.88 -13.60 8.88
CA GLN A 256 -0.40 -13.08 7.60
C GLN A 256 0.82 -12.17 7.78
N VAL A 257 0.81 -11.29 8.77
CA VAL A 257 1.91 -10.36 9.05
C VAL A 257 3.22 -11.11 9.34
N LYS A 258 3.19 -12.26 10.00
CA LYS A 258 4.38 -13.07 10.31
C LYS A 258 5.15 -13.55 9.08
N LYS A 259 4.52 -13.57 7.90
CA LYS A 259 5.16 -13.99 6.64
C LYS A 259 6.13 -12.95 6.08
N PHE A 260 6.06 -11.70 6.57
CA PHE A 260 6.83 -10.57 6.08
C PHE A 260 7.77 -10.05 7.18
N SER A 261 9.06 -10.29 7.02
CA SER A 261 10.07 -9.78 7.97
C SER A 261 11.27 -9.20 7.23
N TRP A 262 11.86 -8.16 7.80
CA TRP A 262 13.10 -7.58 7.26
C TRP A 262 14.26 -8.57 7.26
N GLU A 263 14.28 -9.51 8.21
CA GLU A 263 15.28 -10.58 8.23
C GLU A 263 15.15 -11.50 7.01
N LYS A 264 13.93 -11.90 6.66
CA LYS A 264 13.66 -12.68 5.44
C LYS A 264 14.04 -11.90 4.19
N CYS A 265 13.61 -10.64 4.09
CA CYS A 265 13.95 -9.75 2.98
C CYS A 265 15.47 -9.64 2.80
N ALA A 266 16.22 -9.39 3.89
CA ALA A 266 17.68 -9.29 3.85
C ALA A 266 18.34 -10.61 3.42
N LYS A 267 17.89 -11.76 3.97
CA LYS A 267 18.41 -13.09 3.59
C LYS A 267 18.19 -13.40 2.10
N GLU A 268 17.01 -13.08 1.58
CA GLU A 268 16.69 -13.28 0.16
C GLU A 268 17.50 -12.33 -0.74
N THR A 269 17.65 -11.07 -0.35
CA THR A 269 18.52 -10.10 -1.05
C THR A 269 19.96 -10.58 -1.08
N TYR A 270 20.48 -11.09 0.03
CA TYR A 270 21.85 -11.63 0.08
C TYR A 270 22.04 -12.85 -0.84
N LYS A 271 21.03 -13.71 -0.99
CA LYS A 271 21.09 -14.81 -1.97
C LYS A 271 21.21 -14.30 -3.40
N VAL A 272 20.51 -13.21 -3.73
CA VAL A 272 20.63 -12.56 -5.05
C VAL A 272 22.04 -12.02 -5.24
N TYR A 273 22.65 -11.39 -4.24
CA TYR A 273 24.05 -10.93 -4.33
C TYR A 273 25.01 -12.08 -4.66
N LYS A 274 24.88 -13.19 -3.94
CA LYS A 274 25.72 -14.37 -4.21
C LYS A 274 25.53 -14.92 -5.64
N LYS A 275 24.28 -14.98 -6.11
CA LYS A 275 23.96 -15.47 -7.47
C LYS A 275 24.56 -14.59 -8.55
N VAL A 276 24.58 -13.28 -8.36
CA VAL A 276 25.06 -12.31 -9.36
C VAL A 276 26.58 -12.26 -9.44
N LEU A 277 27.27 -12.70 -8.39
CA LEU A 277 28.74 -12.77 -8.33
C LEU A 277 29.33 -14.08 -8.89
N GLN A 278 28.51 -15.10 -9.10
CA GLN A 278 28.85 -16.36 -9.77
C GLN A 278 28.83 -16.20 -11.29
#